data_faf3c475f03193df52ca2ee93b94246f
#
_entry.id   faf3c475f03193df52ca2ee93b94246f
#
_cell.length_a   1.000
_cell.length_b   1.000
_cell.length_c   1.000
_cell.angle_alpha   90.00
_cell.angle_beta   90.00
_cell.angle_gamma   90.00
#
_symmetry.space_group_name_H-M   'P 1'
#
loop_
_entity.id
_entity.type
_entity.pdbx_description
1 polymer ?
#
loop_
_entity_poly.entity_id
_entity_poly.type
_entity_poly.pdbx_seq_one_letter_code
_entity_poly.pdbx_strand_id
1 'polypeptide(L)'
;MNEDMMTEAERASKLAEPAANDTPTRGKGVFYVHTLGCQMNVHDSERIAGVLEADGYVPATEEQYLNHDIDLIVMNTCAVRENAAERMYGTIGLWAELKRERPNLQIAVGGCMAQLDREKIAKKAPWVDAVFGTKNIGSLPQLLDQARIEGHAQVKVQEELNYFPSQLPTDRASKVSSWVAISVGCNNTCTFCIVPTTRGKEHDRRPGDILAEIRQCVDEGAKEVTLLGQNVNSFGYGIGDRFAFSKLLRACGEIDGLERVRFTSPHPAAFTDDVIAAMAETPNVMHQLHFPLQSGSDRILRAMRRSYRSAKFLDILRKIREAMPDAQISTDIIVGFPGETEEDFQETLRVVEEARFASAFTFIYSPRPGTPAAEMEQVPHDVVQDRFERLVALQECITEENLKTFEGRDVEVMVTGASGKKDAATHRVTGREKTGVLVHVGVPEGEPMPQMGDFVTATVTHAGRHNLIADPNPEAGQTYAVRH
;
A
#
# COMPACT_ATOMS: atom_id res chain seq x y z
N MET A 1 20.99 -10.76 -1.56
CA MET A 1 19.65 -10.38 -1.09
C MET A 1 19.03 -9.61 -2.25
N ASN A 2 18.05 -10.20 -2.94
CA ASN A 2 17.55 -9.65 -4.19
C ASN A 2 16.66 -8.42 -3.93
N GLU A 3 17.02 -7.28 -4.54
CA GLU A 3 16.22 -6.05 -4.57
C GLU A 3 14.85 -6.21 -5.27
N ASP A 4 14.63 -7.35 -5.95
CA ASP A 4 13.37 -7.65 -6.66
C ASP A 4 12.17 -7.96 -5.74
N MET A 5 12.39 -8.07 -4.42
CA MET A 5 11.34 -8.28 -3.42
C MET A 5 10.94 -7.01 -2.64
N MET A 6 11.39 -5.85 -3.07
CA MET A 6 10.92 -4.58 -2.45
C MET A 6 9.48 -4.30 -2.86
N THR A 7 8.64 -4.06 -1.86
CA THR A 7 7.24 -3.71 -2.07
C THR A 7 7.09 -2.29 -2.61
N GLU A 8 5.94 -1.99 -3.18
CA GLU A 8 5.58 -0.66 -3.68
C GLU A 8 5.72 0.43 -2.60
N ALA A 9 5.46 0.08 -1.34
CA ALA A 9 5.65 0.95 -0.19
C ALA A 9 7.14 1.23 0.13
N GLU A 10 8.01 0.23 -0.06
CA GLU A 10 9.46 0.38 0.09
C GLU A 10 10.06 1.19 -1.08
N ARG A 11 9.46 1.09 -2.27
CA ARG A 11 9.83 1.92 -3.43
C ARG A 11 9.35 3.36 -3.27
N ALA A 12 8.13 3.58 -2.78
CA ALA A 12 7.62 4.94 -2.49
C ALA A 12 8.46 5.65 -1.40
N SER A 13 8.96 4.91 -0.40
CA SER A 13 9.88 5.45 0.60
C SER A 13 11.24 5.88 0.02
N LYS A 14 11.65 5.31 -1.14
CA LYS A 14 12.90 5.69 -1.84
C LYS A 14 12.72 6.88 -2.82
N LEU A 15 11.47 7.29 -3.12
CA LEU A 15 11.19 8.26 -4.18
C LEU A 15 10.95 9.70 -3.69
N ALA A 16 10.99 9.95 -2.40
CA ALA A 16 10.93 11.30 -1.87
C ALA A 16 12.30 11.98 -1.93
N GLU A 17 12.73 12.37 -3.15
CA GLU A 17 13.81 13.35 -3.27
C GLU A 17 13.23 14.76 -3.07
N PRO A 18 13.66 15.52 -2.05
CA PRO A 18 13.35 16.95 -1.99
C PRO A 18 14.11 17.68 -3.09
N ALA A 19 13.44 18.63 -3.76
CA ALA A 19 14.03 19.52 -4.74
C ALA A 19 15.28 20.20 -4.15
N ALA A 20 16.41 20.07 -4.83
CA ALA A 20 17.68 20.68 -4.44
C ALA A 20 17.57 22.21 -4.34
N ASN A 21 18.04 22.77 -3.24
CA ASN A 21 18.41 24.15 -2.91
C ASN A 21 17.47 24.84 -1.91
N ASP A 22 17.72 24.54 -0.63
CA ASP A 22 17.86 25.55 0.42
C ASP A 22 18.35 24.80 1.67
N THR A 23 19.47 25.21 2.23
CA THR A 23 19.96 24.67 3.51
C THR A 23 18.97 25.10 4.58
N PRO A 24 18.14 24.20 5.18
CA PRO A 24 17.13 24.62 6.15
C PRO A 24 17.80 25.19 7.37
N THR A 25 17.31 26.34 7.81
CA THR A 25 17.64 26.89 9.15
C THR A 25 17.28 25.82 10.18
N ARG A 26 18.25 25.33 10.96
CA ARG A 26 18.09 24.33 12.02
C ARG A 26 16.97 24.75 12.97
N GLY A 27 15.78 24.11 12.82
CA GLY A 27 14.69 24.14 13.77
C GLY A 27 14.99 23.24 14.99
N LYS A 28 14.03 22.40 15.42
CA LYS A 28 14.23 21.42 16.52
C LYS A 28 15.27 20.34 16.19
N GLY A 29 15.53 20.05 14.91
CA GLY A 29 16.46 19.04 14.43
C GLY A 29 16.01 18.44 13.09
N VAL A 30 16.82 17.54 12.59
CA VAL A 30 16.57 16.81 11.34
C VAL A 30 16.02 15.43 11.65
N PHE A 31 14.91 15.03 11.00
CA PHE A 31 14.29 13.73 11.23
C PHE A 31 14.26 12.85 9.97
N TYR A 32 14.24 11.55 10.19
CA TYR A 32 14.02 10.56 9.15
C TYR A 32 12.94 9.54 9.58
N VAL A 33 11.97 9.25 8.70
CA VAL A 33 10.95 8.23 8.92
C VAL A 33 11.27 6.98 8.11
N HIS A 34 11.64 5.91 8.78
CA HIS A 34 11.88 4.61 8.18
C HIS A 34 10.58 3.78 8.19
N THR A 35 10.00 3.56 7.02
CA THR A 35 8.71 2.87 6.88
C THR A 35 8.90 1.44 6.45
N LEU A 36 8.41 0.49 7.27
CA LEU A 36 8.30 -0.92 6.93
C LEU A 36 6.83 -1.33 6.96
N GLY A 37 6.22 -1.60 5.81
CA GLY A 37 4.83 -2.04 5.88
C GLY A 37 4.01 -1.93 4.60
N CYS A 38 2.71 -1.75 4.77
CA CYS A 38 1.73 -1.60 3.70
C CYS A 38 1.40 -0.12 3.45
N GLN A 39 0.51 0.14 2.50
CA GLN A 39 0.05 1.50 2.14
C GLN A 39 -0.48 2.30 3.35
N MET A 40 -1.14 1.62 4.31
CA MET A 40 -1.56 2.27 5.55
C MET A 40 -0.38 2.76 6.40
N ASN A 41 0.77 2.06 6.37
CA ASN A 41 1.96 2.54 7.07
C ASN A 41 2.59 3.72 6.33
N VAL A 42 2.56 3.74 4.99
CA VAL A 42 3.01 4.92 4.22
C VAL A 42 2.16 6.13 4.58
N HIS A 43 0.84 6.00 4.55
CA HIS A 43 -0.08 7.05 4.97
C HIS A 43 0.16 7.51 6.42
N ASP A 44 0.41 6.57 7.36
CA ASP A 44 0.75 6.92 8.74
C ASP A 44 2.09 7.68 8.80
N SER A 45 3.08 7.33 7.96
CA SER A 45 4.39 7.99 7.89
C SER A 45 4.30 9.42 7.36
N GLU A 46 3.45 9.69 6.38
CA GLU A 46 3.16 11.05 5.91
C GLU A 46 2.56 11.93 7.04
N ARG A 47 1.73 11.32 7.91
CA ARG A 47 1.18 12.01 9.10
C ARG A 47 2.24 12.21 10.19
N ILE A 48 3.13 11.23 10.39
CA ILE A 48 4.28 11.36 11.30
C ILE A 48 5.17 12.51 10.85
N ALA A 49 5.51 12.57 9.56
CA ALA A 49 6.31 13.65 9.00
C ALA A 49 5.65 15.01 9.20
N GLY A 50 4.40 15.18 8.80
CA GLY A 50 3.68 16.44 8.97
C GLY A 50 3.54 16.91 10.43
N VAL A 51 3.36 15.97 11.38
CA VAL A 51 3.33 16.30 12.82
C VAL A 51 4.70 16.78 13.32
N LEU A 52 5.79 16.17 12.85
CA LEU A 52 7.15 16.57 13.21
C LEU A 52 7.53 17.91 12.60
N GLU A 53 7.15 18.17 11.34
CA GLU A 53 7.35 19.47 10.69
C GLU A 53 6.58 20.59 11.39
N ALA A 54 5.32 20.33 11.75
CA ALA A 54 4.52 21.28 12.53
C ALA A 54 5.12 21.57 13.92
N ASP A 55 5.90 20.64 14.48
CA ASP A 55 6.65 20.80 15.74
C ASP A 55 8.03 21.45 15.55
N GLY A 56 8.43 21.76 14.29
CA GLY A 56 9.66 22.48 13.96
C GLY A 56 10.86 21.59 13.61
N TYR A 57 10.65 20.28 13.36
CA TYR A 57 11.66 19.42 12.76
C TYR A 57 11.70 19.60 11.23
N VAL A 58 12.80 19.21 10.62
CA VAL A 58 13.01 19.27 9.17
C VAL A 58 13.28 17.86 8.63
N PRO A 59 12.65 17.43 7.51
CA PRO A 59 12.90 16.12 6.93
C PRO A 59 14.37 16.02 6.43
N ALA A 60 14.99 14.87 6.69
CA ALA A 60 16.34 14.56 6.23
C ALA A 60 16.37 14.31 4.72
N THR A 61 17.42 14.78 4.05
CA THR A 61 17.77 14.27 2.72
C THR A 61 18.33 12.85 2.82
N GLU A 62 18.34 12.10 1.70
CA GLU A 62 18.97 10.78 1.66
C GLU A 62 20.45 10.85 2.04
N GLU A 63 21.17 11.87 1.59
CA GLU A 63 22.58 12.09 1.94
C GLU A 63 22.76 12.31 3.44
N GLN A 64 21.92 13.11 4.09
CA GLN A 64 21.97 13.33 5.54
C GLN A 64 21.70 12.02 6.31
N TYR A 65 20.75 11.21 5.84
CA TYR A 65 20.49 9.90 6.44
C TYR A 65 21.67 8.95 6.31
N LEU A 66 22.26 8.84 5.12
CA LEU A 66 23.42 8.00 4.86
C LEU A 66 24.66 8.44 5.64
N ASN A 67 24.85 9.76 5.81
CA ASN A 67 25.95 10.34 6.60
C ASN A 67 25.64 10.39 8.10
N HIS A 68 24.49 9.85 8.53
CA HIS A 68 24.04 9.89 9.91
C HIS A 68 23.86 11.32 10.49
N ASP A 69 23.67 12.34 9.64
CA ASP A 69 23.44 13.73 10.07
C ASP A 69 21.95 14.00 10.34
N ILE A 70 21.41 13.26 11.30
CA ILE A 70 20.00 13.25 11.72
C ILE A 70 19.89 13.32 13.25
N ASP A 71 18.86 13.97 13.76
CA ASP A 71 18.62 14.14 15.20
C ASP A 71 17.50 13.22 15.72
N LEU A 72 16.62 12.74 14.82
CA LEU A 72 15.51 11.86 15.14
C LEU A 72 15.33 10.80 14.05
N ILE A 73 15.25 9.53 14.44
CA ILE A 73 14.80 8.44 13.57
C ILE A 73 13.48 7.89 14.08
N VAL A 74 12.49 7.82 13.20
CA VAL A 74 11.20 7.19 13.51
C VAL A 74 11.04 5.91 12.69
N MET A 75 10.91 4.76 13.36
CA MET A 75 10.53 3.49 12.75
C MET A 75 9.01 3.38 12.74
N ASN A 76 8.40 3.37 11.55
CA ASN A 76 6.99 3.02 11.39
C ASN A 76 6.86 1.61 10.82
N THR A 77 6.24 0.67 11.55
CA THR A 77 6.33 -0.74 11.22
C THR A 77 4.99 -1.48 11.23
N CYS A 78 4.91 -2.51 10.37
CA CYS A 78 3.76 -3.38 10.19
C CYS A 78 3.82 -4.59 11.12
N ALA A 79 2.65 -5.15 11.46
CA ALA A 79 2.51 -6.42 12.18
C ALA A 79 1.93 -7.54 11.31
N VAL A 80 1.56 -7.21 10.06
CA VAL A 80 0.85 -8.14 9.18
C VAL A 80 1.80 -8.98 8.33
N ARG A 81 2.97 -8.43 7.98
CA ARG A 81 3.95 -9.11 7.11
C ARG A 81 4.81 -10.08 7.90
N GLU A 82 5.17 -11.18 7.24
CA GLU A 82 6.15 -12.13 7.76
C GLU A 82 7.47 -11.43 8.07
N ASN A 83 8.12 -11.85 9.14
CA ASN A 83 9.41 -11.31 9.60
C ASN A 83 9.42 -9.78 9.88
N ALA A 84 8.23 -9.13 9.95
CA ALA A 84 8.15 -7.69 10.25
C ALA A 84 8.78 -7.37 11.63
N ALA A 85 8.54 -8.22 12.63
CA ALA A 85 9.14 -8.06 13.96
C ALA A 85 10.68 -8.23 13.92
N GLU A 86 11.16 -9.26 13.24
CA GLU A 86 12.62 -9.51 13.12
C GLU A 86 13.32 -8.38 12.38
N ARG A 87 12.74 -7.93 11.27
CA ARG A 87 13.26 -6.77 10.53
C ARG A 87 13.27 -5.51 11.38
N MET A 88 12.20 -5.24 12.10
CA MET A 88 12.14 -4.10 13.01
C MET A 88 13.23 -4.19 14.08
N TYR A 89 13.32 -5.29 14.84
CA TYR A 89 14.32 -5.44 15.89
C TYR A 89 15.74 -5.47 15.33
N GLY A 90 15.97 -6.04 14.14
CA GLY A 90 17.25 -6.00 13.45
C GLY A 90 17.65 -4.55 13.10
N THR A 91 16.73 -3.77 12.50
CA THR A 91 17.03 -2.39 12.10
C THR A 91 17.26 -1.48 13.31
N ILE A 92 16.38 -1.52 14.33
CA ILE A 92 16.60 -0.70 15.54
C ILE A 92 17.84 -1.15 16.33
N GLY A 93 18.26 -2.43 16.19
CA GLY A 93 19.51 -2.93 16.73
C GLY A 93 20.74 -2.25 16.12
N LEU A 94 20.74 -2.00 14.81
CA LEU A 94 21.80 -1.23 14.13
C LEU A 94 21.87 0.20 14.65
N TRP A 95 20.72 0.82 14.98
CA TRP A 95 20.68 2.18 15.52
C TRP A 95 21.17 2.28 16.98
N ALA A 96 21.30 1.17 17.69
CA ALA A 96 21.91 1.15 19.02
C ALA A 96 23.36 1.61 19.01
N GLU A 97 24.12 1.27 17.95
CA GLU A 97 25.50 1.71 17.79
C GLU A 97 25.56 3.20 17.47
N LEU A 98 24.73 3.64 16.52
CA LEU A 98 24.60 5.06 16.18
C LEU A 98 24.20 5.92 17.40
N LYS A 99 23.29 5.43 18.24
CA LYS A 99 22.88 6.10 19.49
C LYS A 99 24.02 6.21 20.49
N ARG A 100 24.95 5.22 20.56
CA ARG A 100 26.13 5.27 21.42
C ARG A 100 27.14 6.32 20.96
N GLU A 101 27.31 6.48 19.65
CA GLU A 101 28.17 7.50 19.05
C GLU A 101 27.55 8.90 19.15
N ARG A 102 26.22 8.97 19.06
CA ARG A 102 25.42 10.21 19.10
C ARG A 102 24.35 10.14 20.21
N PRO A 103 24.71 10.38 21.48
CA PRO A 103 23.79 10.23 22.61
C PRO A 103 22.52 11.10 22.54
N ASN A 104 22.58 12.20 21.81
CA ASN A 104 21.45 13.13 21.62
C ASN A 104 20.48 12.69 20.51
N LEU A 105 20.86 11.70 19.67
CA LEU A 105 19.97 11.12 18.67
C LEU A 105 18.75 10.52 19.37
N GLN A 106 17.55 10.88 18.94
CA GLN A 106 16.32 10.26 19.42
C GLN A 106 15.87 9.17 18.47
N ILE A 107 15.34 8.07 19.03
CA ILE A 107 14.80 6.93 18.27
C ILE A 107 13.38 6.66 18.74
N ALA A 108 12.42 6.74 17.82
CA ALA A 108 11.02 6.43 18.09
C ALA A 108 10.56 5.22 17.29
N VAL A 109 9.65 4.42 17.86
CA VAL A 109 9.05 3.26 17.19
C VAL A 109 7.53 3.38 17.23
N GLY A 110 6.93 3.38 16.04
CA GLY A 110 5.49 3.51 15.84
C GLY A 110 4.89 2.40 14.98
N GLY A 111 3.59 2.49 14.74
CA GLY A 111 2.86 1.62 13.84
C GLY A 111 2.28 0.36 14.50
N CYS A 112 1.90 -0.63 13.65
CA CYS A 112 1.16 -1.81 14.10
C CYS A 112 1.95 -2.70 15.09
N MET A 113 3.28 -2.80 14.94
CA MET A 113 4.10 -3.57 15.90
C MET A 113 4.20 -2.85 17.24
N ALA A 114 4.33 -1.53 17.24
CA ALA A 114 4.31 -0.76 18.48
C ALA A 114 2.96 -0.92 19.22
N GLN A 115 1.86 -1.01 18.48
CA GLN A 115 0.54 -1.29 19.04
C GLN A 115 0.44 -2.67 19.70
N LEU A 116 1.16 -3.68 19.19
CA LEU A 116 1.17 -5.05 19.72
C LEU A 116 2.15 -5.23 20.86
N ASP A 117 3.41 -4.85 20.65
CA ASP A 117 4.51 -5.15 21.56
C ASP A 117 4.66 -4.14 22.71
N ARG A 118 4.17 -2.92 22.52
CA ARG A 118 4.09 -1.89 23.57
C ARG A 118 5.42 -1.76 24.36
N GLU A 119 5.36 -1.92 25.68
CA GLU A 119 6.51 -1.84 26.58
C GLU A 119 7.58 -2.91 26.33
N LYS A 120 7.26 -3.99 25.59
CA LYS A 120 8.25 -5.01 25.24
C LYS A 120 9.34 -4.42 24.33
N ILE A 121 8.98 -3.44 23.48
CA ILE A 121 9.96 -2.76 22.61
C ILE A 121 10.98 -2.02 23.47
N ALA A 122 10.54 -1.16 24.41
CA ALA A 122 11.44 -0.44 25.29
C ALA A 122 12.31 -1.35 26.16
N LYS A 123 11.77 -2.53 26.57
CA LYS A 123 12.54 -3.53 27.33
C LYS A 123 13.60 -4.22 26.52
N LYS A 124 13.30 -4.57 25.25
CA LYS A 124 14.24 -5.25 24.33
C LYS A 124 15.25 -4.28 23.70
N ALA A 125 14.86 -3.02 23.52
CA ALA A 125 15.65 -1.97 22.91
C ALA A 125 15.69 -0.71 23.82
N PRO A 126 16.49 -0.74 24.93
CA PRO A 126 16.52 0.35 25.91
C PRO A 126 17.02 1.70 25.35
N TRP A 127 17.60 1.68 24.14
CA TRP A 127 18.04 2.89 23.43
C TRP A 127 16.91 3.59 22.65
N VAL A 128 15.71 3.02 22.58
CA VAL A 128 14.51 3.66 22.01
C VAL A 128 13.97 4.67 23.02
N ASP A 129 13.70 5.89 22.57
CA ASP A 129 13.22 6.99 23.43
C ASP A 129 11.68 7.06 23.47
N ALA A 130 11.00 6.71 22.39
CA ALA A 130 9.53 6.75 22.34
C ALA A 130 8.94 5.54 21.64
N VAL A 131 7.83 5.01 22.18
CA VAL A 131 7.01 3.97 21.55
C VAL A 131 5.57 4.46 21.50
N PHE A 132 4.97 4.52 20.31
CA PHE A 132 3.61 5.02 20.12
C PHE A 132 2.76 4.12 19.22
N GLY A 133 1.49 3.97 19.59
CA GLY A 133 0.52 3.19 18.83
C GLY A 133 0.03 3.92 17.57
N THR A 134 -0.64 3.18 16.68
CA THR A 134 -1.24 3.70 15.43
C THR A 134 -2.24 4.85 15.66
N LYS A 135 -2.79 4.95 16.85
CA LYS A 135 -3.76 5.97 17.27
C LYS A 135 -3.12 7.14 18.01
N ASN A 136 -1.80 7.15 18.19
CA ASN A 136 -1.07 8.09 19.02
C ASN A 136 -0.04 8.95 18.26
N ILE A 137 -0.11 8.97 16.92
CA ILE A 137 0.83 9.72 16.07
C ILE A 137 0.95 11.19 16.52
N GLY A 138 -0.17 11.87 16.76
CA GLY A 138 -0.16 13.26 17.22
C GLY A 138 0.46 13.51 18.59
N SER A 139 0.76 12.44 19.35
CA SER A 139 1.44 12.58 20.66
C SER A 139 2.97 12.45 20.54
N LEU A 140 3.49 12.14 19.37
CA LEU A 140 4.93 11.88 19.18
C LEU A 140 5.82 13.04 19.66
N PRO A 141 5.56 14.32 19.33
CA PRO A 141 6.39 15.43 19.82
C PRO A 141 6.49 15.48 21.36
N GLN A 142 5.35 15.32 22.03
CA GLN A 142 5.31 15.33 23.51
C GLN A 142 6.09 14.16 24.10
N LEU A 143 6.00 12.97 23.51
CA LEU A 143 6.75 11.78 23.97
C LEU A 143 8.26 11.98 23.82
N LEU A 144 8.70 12.58 22.73
CA LEU A 144 10.13 12.88 22.49
C LEU A 144 10.65 13.92 23.50
N ASP A 145 9.88 14.99 23.78
CA ASP A 145 10.26 15.99 24.76
C ASP A 145 10.29 15.41 26.18
N GLN A 146 9.31 14.58 26.56
CA GLN A 146 9.29 13.88 27.84
C GLN A 146 10.47 12.93 28.00
N ALA A 147 10.77 12.11 26.97
CA ALA A 147 11.93 11.20 26.99
C ALA A 147 13.26 11.95 27.19
N ARG A 148 13.39 13.14 26.58
CA ARG A 148 14.58 13.99 26.75
C ARG A 148 14.70 14.54 28.17
N ILE A 149 13.59 14.90 28.79
CA ILE A 149 13.57 15.44 30.16
C ILE A 149 13.78 14.35 31.21
N GLU A 150 13.12 13.22 31.05
CA GLU A 150 13.10 12.14 32.05
C GLU A 150 14.25 11.14 31.88
N GLY A 151 14.90 11.11 30.73
CA GLY A 151 16.04 10.23 30.45
C GLY A 151 15.67 8.74 30.31
N HIS A 152 14.41 8.43 30.07
CA HIS A 152 13.94 7.06 29.81
C HIS A 152 12.84 7.01 28.75
N ALA A 153 12.65 5.82 28.18
CA ALA A 153 11.67 5.59 27.12
C ALA A 153 10.24 5.93 27.54
N GLN A 154 9.54 6.68 26.71
CA GLN A 154 8.11 6.98 26.86
C GLN A 154 7.28 6.05 26.01
N VAL A 155 6.24 5.44 26.58
CA VAL A 155 5.36 4.50 25.89
C VAL A 155 3.92 4.98 25.94
N LYS A 156 3.31 5.25 24.78
CA LYS A 156 1.91 5.64 24.67
C LYS A 156 1.20 4.83 23.60
N VAL A 157 0.40 3.87 24.06
CA VAL A 157 -0.39 2.98 23.19
C VAL A 157 -1.82 2.95 23.71
N GLN A 158 -2.70 3.72 23.07
CA GLN A 158 -4.12 3.78 23.40
C GLN A 158 -4.94 2.83 22.53
N GLU A 159 -6.05 2.34 23.07
CA GLU A 159 -6.96 1.45 22.35
C GLU A 159 -8.11 2.20 21.69
N GLU A 160 -8.46 3.39 22.20
CA GLU A 160 -9.53 4.24 21.65
C GLU A 160 -8.99 5.26 20.65
N LEU A 161 -9.79 5.54 19.62
CA LEU A 161 -9.49 6.53 18.61
C LEU A 161 -10.07 7.88 19.06
N ASN A 162 -9.23 8.79 19.50
CA ASN A 162 -9.67 10.13 19.91
C ASN A 162 -9.78 11.13 18.76
N TYR A 163 -9.13 10.83 17.63
CA TYR A 163 -9.16 11.62 16.39
C TYR A 163 -8.77 10.71 15.21
N PHE A 164 -9.23 11.08 14.02
CA PHE A 164 -8.74 10.40 12.81
C PHE A 164 -7.31 10.85 12.50
N PRO A 165 -6.39 9.92 12.18
CA PRO A 165 -5.03 10.27 11.75
C PRO A 165 -5.00 11.25 10.57
N SER A 166 -5.97 11.20 9.68
CA SER A 166 -6.12 12.11 8.54
C SER A 166 -6.44 13.57 8.91
N GLN A 167 -6.74 13.87 10.18
CA GLN A 167 -6.87 15.25 10.68
C GLN A 167 -5.52 15.85 11.12
N LEU A 168 -4.47 15.04 11.15
CA LEU A 168 -3.11 15.51 11.43
C LEU A 168 -2.50 16.20 10.21
N PRO A 169 -1.55 17.12 10.40
CA PRO A 169 -0.72 17.65 9.33
C PRO A 169 -0.10 16.53 8.51
N THR A 170 0.15 16.76 7.25
CA THR A 170 0.66 15.74 6.31
C THR A 170 1.76 16.32 5.46
N ASP A 171 2.87 15.58 5.40
CA ASP A 171 3.87 15.72 4.34
C ASP A 171 3.71 14.53 3.38
N ARG A 172 3.26 14.80 2.15
CA ARG A 172 2.96 13.75 1.16
C ARG A 172 4.21 13.38 0.37
N ALA A 173 4.50 12.09 0.35
CA ALA A 173 5.64 11.54 -0.38
C ALA A 173 5.58 11.77 -1.90
N SER A 174 4.40 11.93 -2.47
CA SER A 174 4.20 12.23 -3.89
C SER A 174 3.28 13.43 -4.06
N LYS A 175 3.64 14.34 -4.98
CA LYS A 175 2.79 15.48 -5.35
C LYS A 175 1.71 15.13 -6.37
N VAL A 176 1.85 14.02 -7.10
CA VAL A 176 0.93 13.64 -8.19
C VAL A 176 0.00 12.50 -7.83
N SER A 177 0.30 11.72 -6.78
CA SER A 177 -0.54 10.61 -6.30
C SER A 177 -0.65 10.67 -4.78
N SER A 178 -1.87 10.66 -4.25
CA SER A 178 -2.14 10.83 -2.81
C SER A 178 -2.94 9.67 -2.24
N TRP A 179 -2.63 9.33 -0.99
CA TRP A 179 -3.38 8.36 -0.20
C TRP A 179 -4.41 9.08 0.67
N VAL A 180 -5.68 8.67 0.59
CA VAL A 180 -6.75 9.25 1.40
C VAL A 180 -7.46 8.16 2.18
N ALA A 181 -7.26 8.11 3.49
CA ALA A 181 -7.97 7.16 4.34
C ALA A 181 -9.45 7.56 4.48
N ILE A 182 -10.36 6.62 4.17
CA ILE A 182 -11.81 6.82 4.32
C ILE A 182 -12.35 6.14 5.58
N SER A 183 -11.66 5.08 6.04
CA SER A 183 -11.97 4.38 7.28
C SER A 183 -10.69 3.85 7.94
N VAL A 184 -10.75 3.54 9.23
CA VAL A 184 -9.67 2.91 10.00
C VAL A 184 -10.26 1.75 10.81
N GLY A 185 -9.50 0.65 10.93
CA GLY A 185 -9.93 -0.55 11.66
C GLY A 185 -10.79 -1.49 10.83
N CYS A 186 -11.17 -2.62 11.40
CA CYS A 186 -11.95 -3.64 10.69
C CYS A 186 -12.82 -4.45 11.67
N ASN A 187 -14.08 -4.66 11.32
CA ASN A 187 -15.03 -5.46 12.11
C ASN A 187 -15.06 -6.94 11.69
N ASN A 188 -14.29 -7.35 10.68
CA ASN A 188 -14.19 -8.75 10.29
C ASN A 188 -13.44 -9.57 11.34
N THR A 189 -13.82 -10.84 11.48
CA THR A 189 -13.26 -11.79 12.47
C THR A 189 -12.41 -12.88 11.82
N CYS A 190 -11.70 -12.57 10.74
CA CYS A 190 -10.85 -13.53 10.03
C CYS A 190 -9.85 -14.16 10.98
N THR A 191 -9.76 -15.50 10.99
CA THR A 191 -9.01 -16.27 12.01
C THR A 191 -7.50 -16.08 11.97
N PHE A 192 -6.96 -15.56 10.88
CA PHE A 192 -5.53 -15.32 10.68
C PHE A 192 -5.12 -13.85 10.82
N CYS A 193 -6.10 -12.93 10.98
CA CYS A 193 -5.86 -11.50 10.83
C CYS A 193 -5.68 -10.81 12.18
N ILE A 194 -4.59 -10.03 12.30
CA ILE A 194 -4.24 -9.26 13.49
C ILE A 194 -4.75 -7.80 13.44
N VAL A 195 -5.34 -7.36 12.31
CA VAL A 195 -5.77 -5.97 12.11
C VAL A 195 -6.74 -5.47 13.17
N PRO A 196 -7.77 -6.22 13.60
CA PRO A 196 -8.66 -5.76 14.66
C PRO A 196 -7.94 -5.44 15.98
N THR A 197 -6.87 -6.18 16.30
CA THR A 197 -6.05 -5.95 17.50
C THR A 197 -5.16 -4.71 17.35
N THR A 198 -4.65 -4.44 16.14
CA THR A 198 -3.68 -3.37 15.91
C THR A 198 -4.30 -2.03 15.53
N ARG A 199 -5.43 -2.05 14.81
CA ARG A 199 -6.11 -0.83 14.32
C ARG A 199 -7.50 -0.63 14.94
N GLY A 200 -8.00 -1.65 15.66
CA GLY A 200 -9.27 -1.59 16.37
C GLY A 200 -10.50 -1.83 15.49
N LYS A 201 -11.67 -1.48 16.03
CA LYS A 201 -12.94 -1.53 15.32
C LYS A 201 -12.95 -0.53 14.17
N GLU A 202 -13.78 -0.81 13.18
CA GLU A 202 -13.97 0.05 12.03
C GLU A 202 -14.67 1.37 12.41
N HIS A 203 -14.07 2.45 11.97
CA HIS A 203 -14.59 3.81 12.10
C HIS A 203 -14.51 4.49 10.74
N ASP A 204 -15.64 4.98 10.26
CA ASP A 204 -15.74 5.72 9.00
C ASP A 204 -15.50 7.21 9.23
N ARG A 205 -14.86 7.85 8.25
CA ARG A 205 -14.80 9.32 8.16
C ARG A 205 -16.09 9.89 7.59
N ARG A 206 -16.35 11.16 7.85
CA ARG A 206 -17.46 11.86 7.20
C ARG A 206 -17.15 12.03 5.72
N PRO A 207 -18.12 11.74 4.81
CA PRO A 207 -17.90 11.89 3.38
C PRO A 207 -17.42 13.30 2.97
N GLY A 208 -17.98 14.34 3.59
CA GLY A 208 -17.58 15.72 3.34
C GLY A 208 -16.11 16.01 3.65
N ASP A 209 -15.57 15.45 4.75
CA ASP A 209 -14.16 15.61 5.15
C ASP A 209 -13.23 14.89 4.15
N ILE A 210 -13.67 13.72 3.65
CA ILE A 210 -12.94 12.95 2.64
C ILE A 210 -12.85 13.75 1.34
N LEU A 211 -13.98 14.25 0.83
CA LEU A 211 -14.04 15.03 -0.40
C LEU A 211 -13.29 16.37 -0.29
N ALA A 212 -13.29 16.99 0.90
CA ALA A 212 -12.51 18.20 1.14
C ALA A 212 -11.00 17.91 1.08
N GLU A 213 -10.54 16.81 1.69
CA GLU A 213 -9.13 16.39 1.60
C GLU A 213 -8.72 16.04 0.17
N ILE A 214 -9.59 15.36 -0.60
CA ILE A 214 -9.30 15.03 -2.01
C ILE A 214 -9.15 16.31 -2.83
N ARG A 215 -10.04 17.31 -2.67
CA ARG A 215 -9.91 18.61 -3.35
C ARG A 215 -8.60 19.31 -2.99
N GLN A 216 -8.26 19.30 -1.70
CA GLN A 216 -6.96 19.85 -1.26
C GLN A 216 -5.78 19.13 -1.95
N CYS A 217 -5.82 17.78 -2.04
CA CYS A 217 -4.78 17.03 -2.76
C CYS A 217 -4.66 17.48 -4.22
N VAL A 218 -5.80 17.69 -4.90
CA VAL A 218 -5.84 18.16 -6.30
C VAL A 218 -5.31 19.59 -6.41
N ASP A 219 -5.69 20.48 -5.51
CA ASP A 219 -5.18 21.86 -5.46
C ASP A 219 -3.65 21.90 -5.22
N GLU A 220 -3.09 20.91 -4.50
CA GLU A 220 -1.66 20.71 -4.28
C GLU A 220 -0.95 20.03 -5.48
N GLY A 221 -1.69 19.61 -6.52
CA GLY A 221 -1.17 19.04 -7.77
C GLY A 221 -1.40 17.55 -7.97
N ALA A 222 -2.12 16.86 -7.07
CA ALA A 222 -2.41 15.44 -7.23
C ALA A 222 -3.34 15.20 -8.43
N LYS A 223 -2.94 14.28 -9.31
CA LYS A 223 -3.72 13.78 -10.46
C LYS A 223 -4.44 12.48 -10.11
N GLU A 224 -3.92 11.72 -9.16
CA GLU A 224 -4.45 10.44 -8.72
C GLU A 224 -4.66 10.42 -7.21
N VAL A 225 -5.79 9.82 -6.77
CA VAL A 225 -6.07 9.54 -5.36
C VAL A 225 -6.40 8.06 -5.19
N THR A 226 -5.80 7.44 -4.17
CA THR A 226 -6.17 6.09 -3.75
C THR A 226 -6.87 6.13 -2.41
N LEU A 227 -8.13 5.67 -2.37
CA LEU A 227 -8.92 5.56 -1.16
C LEU A 227 -8.45 4.36 -0.32
N LEU A 228 -8.13 4.59 0.95
CA LEU A 228 -7.62 3.59 1.87
C LEU A 228 -8.63 3.19 2.93
N GLY A 229 -8.67 1.90 3.23
CA GLY A 229 -9.38 1.29 4.34
C GLY A 229 -8.93 -0.16 4.52
N GLN A 230 -9.22 -0.79 5.65
CA GLN A 230 -9.00 -2.23 5.82
C GLN A 230 -10.13 -3.08 5.22
N ASN A 231 -11.27 -2.46 4.96
CA ASN A 231 -12.43 -2.98 4.28
C ASN A 231 -13.17 -1.81 3.63
N VAL A 232 -12.57 -1.28 2.54
CA VAL A 232 -12.95 0.01 1.97
C VAL A 232 -14.43 0.07 1.53
N ASN A 233 -14.99 -1.02 1.07
CA ASN A 233 -16.36 -1.09 0.57
C ASN A 233 -17.42 -1.39 1.64
N SER A 234 -17.04 -1.50 2.93
CA SER A 234 -17.96 -1.40 4.06
C SER A 234 -18.19 0.04 4.53
N PHE A 235 -17.49 1.01 3.92
CA PHE A 235 -17.67 2.42 4.24
C PHE A 235 -19.15 2.83 4.23
N GLY A 236 -19.59 3.45 5.33
CA GLY A 236 -20.97 3.87 5.55
C GLY A 236 -21.86 2.84 6.23
N TYR A 237 -21.44 1.59 6.42
CA TYR A 237 -22.26 0.58 7.11
C TYR A 237 -22.52 0.99 8.57
N GLY A 238 -21.55 1.63 9.21
CA GLY A 238 -21.67 2.14 10.57
C GLY A 238 -22.75 3.22 10.76
N ILE A 239 -23.09 3.94 9.69
CA ILE A 239 -24.16 4.95 9.66
C ILE A 239 -25.44 4.47 8.97
N GLY A 240 -25.51 3.17 8.61
CA GLY A 240 -26.69 2.55 8.00
C GLY A 240 -26.85 2.75 6.49
N ASP A 241 -25.85 3.34 5.81
CA ASP A 241 -25.86 3.52 4.36
C ASP A 241 -24.96 2.51 3.64
N ARG A 242 -25.57 1.44 3.11
CA ARG A 242 -24.87 0.37 2.37
C ARG A 242 -24.35 0.81 0.99
N PHE A 243 -24.78 1.96 0.51
CA PHE A 243 -24.40 2.52 -0.79
C PHE A 243 -23.41 3.70 -0.63
N ALA A 244 -22.95 3.99 0.58
CA ALA A 244 -22.08 5.14 0.83
C ALA A 244 -20.78 5.07 0.03
N PHE A 245 -20.19 3.88 -0.14
CA PHE A 245 -18.96 3.72 -0.89
C PHE A 245 -19.14 4.02 -2.39
N SER A 246 -20.16 3.47 -3.02
CA SER A 246 -20.48 3.77 -4.44
C SER A 246 -20.86 5.24 -4.67
N LYS A 247 -21.60 5.85 -3.72
CA LYS A 247 -21.87 7.29 -3.74
C LYS A 247 -20.58 8.12 -3.63
N LEU A 248 -19.64 7.69 -2.77
CA LEU A 248 -18.34 8.35 -2.64
C LEU A 248 -17.52 8.27 -3.94
N LEU A 249 -17.49 7.11 -4.61
CA LEU A 249 -16.83 6.95 -5.89
C LEU A 249 -17.41 7.90 -6.94
N ARG A 250 -18.73 7.99 -7.07
CA ARG A 250 -19.39 8.92 -8.00
C ARG A 250 -19.07 10.39 -7.66
N ALA A 251 -19.10 10.74 -6.37
CA ALA A 251 -18.76 12.09 -5.93
C ALA A 251 -17.28 12.47 -6.20
N CYS A 252 -16.36 11.50 -6.18
CA CYS A 252 -14.99 11.72 -6.62
C CYS A 252 -14.92 12.00 -8.12
N GLY A 253 -15.83 11.44 -8.91
CA GLY A 253 -15.95 11.71 -10.35
C GLY A 253 -16.31 13.14 -10.71
N GLU A 254 -16.87 13.90 -9.77
CA GLU A 254 -17.28 15.30 -9.93
C GLU A 254 -16.18 16.31 -9.51
N ILE A 255 -14.99 15.83 -9.11
CA ILE A 255 -13.89 16.70 -8.69
C ILE A 255 -13.04 17.08 -9.89
N ASP A 256 -13.09 18.35 -10.26
CA ASP A 256 -12.29 18.90 -11.36
C ASP A 256 -10.78 18.72 -11.09
N GLY A 257 -10.03 18.27 -12.09
CA GLY A 257 -8.59 18.04 -12.01
C GLY A 257 -8.19 16.69 -11.40
N LEU A 258 -9.13 15.91 -10.85
CA LEU A 258 -8.87 14.55 -10.40
C LEU A 258 -8.99 13.57 -11.58
N GLU A 259 -7.85 13.13 -12.09
CA GLU A 259 -7.78 12.29 -13.29
C GLU A 259 -8.00 10.81 -12.98
N ARG A 260 -7.58 10.33 -11.79
CA ARG A 260 -7.65 8.92 -11.41
C ARG A 260 -8.06 8.71 -9.95
N VAL A 261 -9.02 7.82 -9.75
CA VAL A 261 -9.45 7.34 -8.43
C VAL A 261 -9.24 5.84 -8.35
N ARG A 262 -8.51 5.41 -7.34
CA ARG A 262 -8.29 4.00 -7.00
C ARG A 262 -8.74 3.72 -5.58
N PHE A 263 -8.84 2.47 -5.22
CA PHE A 263 -9.08 2.05 -3.84
C PHE A 263 -8.44 0.71 -3.54
N THR A 264 -8.18 0.44 -2.27
CA THR A 264 -7.53 -0.80 -1.81
C THR A 264 -8.42 -1.57 -0.85
N SER A 265 -8.12 -2.88 -0.71
CA SER A 265 -8.71 -3.75 0.31
C SER A 265 -10.24 -3.86 0.32
N PRO A 266 -10.93 -3.93 -0.83
CA PRO A 266 -12.35 -4.27 -0.83
C PRO A 266 -12.56 -5.71 -0.40
N HIS A 267 -13.67 -5.96 0.30
CA HIS A 267 -14.03 -7.29 0.76
C HIS A 267 -15.12 -7.89 -0.14
N PRO A 268 -14.96 -9.14 -0.66
CA PRO A 268 -15.91 -9.75 -1.60
C PRO A 268 -17.35 -9.82 -1.09
N ALA A 269 -17.55 -10.00 0.22
CA ALA A 269 -18.90 -10.09 0.78
C ALA A 269 -19.70 -8.78 0.74
N ALA A 270 -19.01 -7.64 0.73
CA ALA A 270 -19.59 -6.30 0.69
C ALA A 270 -19.52 -5.66 -0.71
N PHE A 271 -19.07 -6.39 -1.73
CA PHE A 271 -18.95 -5.89 -3.10
C PHE A 271 -20.30 -6.06 -3.82
N THR A 272 -21.00 -4.95 -4.00
CA THR A 272 -22.35 -4.92 -4.54
C THR A 272 -22.36 -4.56 -6.02
N ASP A 273 -23.47 -4.88 -6.71
CA ASP A 273 -23.66 -4.51 -8.12
C ASP A 273 -23.64 -2.96 -8.30
N ASP A 274 -24.01 -2.19 -7.27
CA ASP A 274 -23.93 -0.72 -7.30
C ASP A 274 -22.47 -0.19 -7.25
N VAL A 275 -21.55 -0.89 -6.58
CA VAL A 275 -20.13 -0.57 -6.63
C VAL A 275 -19.58 -0.85 -8.03
N ILE A 276 -19.97 -1.98 -8.65
CA ILE A 276 -19.59 -2.30 -10.03
C ILE A 276 -20.08 -1.22 -11.00
N ALA A 277 -21.34 -0.80 -10.85
CA ALA A 277 -21.93 0.27 -11.66
C ALA A 277 -21.18 1.60 -11.45
N ALA A 278 -20.88 1.97 -10.19
CA ALA A 278 -20.14 3.19 -9.89
C ALA A 278 -18.74 3.20 -10.51
N MET A 279 -18.03 2.05 -10.51
CA MET A 279 -16.73 1.93 -11.19
C MET A 279 -16.85 2.08 -12.70
N ALA A 280 -17.84 1.44 -13.31
CA ALA A 280 -18.01 1.44 -14.78
C ALA A 280 -18.53 2.78 -15.33
N GLU A 281 -19.36 3.49 -14.56
CA GLU A 281 -20.03 4.73 -14.97
C GLU A 281 -19.22 6.00 -14.67
N THR A 282 -18.25 5.94 -13.74
CA THR A 282 -17.47 7.11 -13.31
C THR A 282 -16.11 7.14 -14.03
N PRO A 283 -15.89 8.05 -14.99
CA PRO A 283 -14.79 7.96 -15.95
C PRO A 283 -13.38 7.97 -15.33
N ASN A 284 -13.21 8.65 -14.19
CA ASN A 284 -11.94 8.72 -13.48
C ASN A 284 -11.76 7.63 -12.40
N VAL A 285 -12.74 6.76 -12.19
CA VAL A 285 -12.54 5.57 -11.35
C VAL A 285 -11.89 4.48 -12.21
N MET A 286 -10.70 4.06 -11.79
CA MET A 286 -9.88 3.17 -12.59
C MET A 286 -10.41 1.74 -12.59
N HIS A 287 -10.37 1.08 -13.76
CA HIS A 287 -10.75 -0.33 -13.93
C HIS A 287 -9.64 -1.26 -13.38
N GLN A 288 -9.20 -0.97 -12.18
CA GLN A 288 -8.24 -1.76 -11.41
C GLN A 288 -8.88 -2.18 -10.09
N LEU A 289 -8.80 -3.46 -9.78
CA LEU A 289 -9.37 -3.99 -8.55
C LEU A 289 -8.40 -4.97 -7.89
N HIS A 290 -7.97 -4.65 -6.66
CA HIS A 290 -7.32 -5.64 -5.81
C HIS A 290 -8.38 -6.36 -4.98
N PHE A 291 -8.65 -7.63 -5.28
CA PHE A 291 -9.80 -8.38 -4.76
C PHE A 291 -9.37 -9.68 -4.07
N PRO A 292 -9.11 -9.66 -2.74
CA PRO A 292 -8.51 -10.77 -2.02
C PRO A 292 -9.39 -12.03 -1.96
N LEU A 293 -8.97 -13.11 -2.64
CA LEU A 293 -9.61 -14.43 -2.61
C LEU A 293 -9.29 -15.19 -1.33
N GLN A 294 -8.03 -15.18 -0.91
CA GLN A 294 -7.41 -15.90 0.19
C GLN A 294 -7.26 -17.41 -0.05
N SER A 295 -8.31 -18.12 -0.46
CA SER A 295 -8.32 -19.54 -0.85
C SER A 295 -9.46 -19.82 -1.83
N GLY A 296 -9.29 -20.78 -2.72
CA GLY A 296 -10.34 -21.27 -3.61
C GLY A 296 -11.23 -22.34 -2.96
N SER A 297 -10.80 -22.94 -1.85
CA SER A 297 -11.58 -23.95 -1.13
C SER A 297 -12.60 -23.32 -0.20
N ASP A 298 -13.87 -23.69 -0.38
CA ASP A 298 -14.96 -23.27 0.49
C ASP A 298 -14.80 -23.76 1.92
N ARG A 299 -14.14 -24.90 2.14
CA ARG A 299 -13.82 -25.44 3.44
C ARG A 299 -12.80 -24.55 4.17
N ILE A 300 -11.74 -24.18 3.49
CA ILE A 300 -10.70 -23.29 4.00
C ILE A 300 -11.26 -21.86 4.21
N LEU A 301 -12.06 -21.33 3.30
CA LEU A 301 -12.72 -20.04 3.48
C LEU A 301 -13.60 -20.01 4.74
N ARG A 302 -14.30 -21.11 5.08
CA ARG A 302 -15.03 -21.21 6.36
C ARG A 302 -14.09 -21.20 7.55
N ALA A 303 -13.00 -21.97 7.51
CA ALA A 303 -12.00 -22.01 8.57
C ALA A 303 -11.33 -20.64 8.78
N MET A 304 -11.10 -19.89 7.70
CA MET A 304 -10.64 -18.49 7.71
C MET A 304 -11.69 -17.51 8.21
N ARG A 305 -12.95 -17.94 8.43
CA ARG A 305 -14.13 -17.08 8.70
C ARG A 305 -14.38 -16.03 7.62
N ARG A 306 -14.20 -16.42 6.35
CA ARG A 306 -14.59 -15.58 5.22
C ARG A 306 -16.10 -15.76 4.94
N SER A 307 -16.80 -14.64 4.80
CA SER A 307 -18.28 -14.60 4.63
C SER A 307 -18.75 -14.79 3.18
N TYR A 308 -17.86 -15.18 2.26
CA TYR A 308 -18.16 -15.56 0.88
C TYR A 308 -17.66 -16.97 0.58
N ARG A 309 -18.02 -17.47 -0.61
CA ARG A 309 -17.60 -18.76 -1.17
C ARG A 309 -17.07 -18.57 -2.59
N SER A 310 -16.34 -19.54 -3.09
CA SER A 310 -15.68 -19.50 -4.41
C SER A 310 -16.67 -19.20 -5.56
N ALA A 311 -17.83 -19.82 -5.59
CA ALA A 311 -18.84 -19.58 -6.61
C ALA A 311 -19.33 -18.12 -6.63
N LYS A 312 -19.61 -17.53 -5.43
CA LYS A 312 -20.00 -16.11 -5.33
C LYS A 312 -18.87 -15.18 -5.75
N PHE A 313 -17.64 -15.51 -5.39
CA PHE A 313 -16.46 -14.75 -5.77
C PHE A 313 -16.31 -14.69 -7.30
N LEU A 314 -16.38 -15.85 -7.96
CA LEU A 314 -16.32 -15.96 -9.44
C LEU A 314 -17.49 -15.25 -10.13
N ASP A 315 -18.72 -15.30 -9.56
CA ASP A 315 -19.87 -14.54 -10.11
C ASP A 315 -19.63 -13.03 -10.05
N ILE A 316 -19.03 -12.51 -8.98
CA ILE A 316 -18.66 -11.08 -8.88
C ILE A 316 -17.62 -10.74 -9.96
N LEU A 317 -16.59 -11.57 -10.15
CA LEU A 317 -15.58 -11.35 -11.21
C LEU A 317 -16.20 -11.33 -12.61
N ARG A 318 -17.15 -12.25 -12.89
CA ARG A 318 -17.90 -12.27 -14.14
C ARG A 318 -18.64 -10.95 -14.37
N LYS A 319 -19.40 -10.48 -13.39
CA LYS A 319 -20.15 -9.20 -13.45
C LYS A 319 -19.23 -8.00 -13.66
N ILE A 320 -18.07 -7.97 -12.98
CA ILE A 320 -17.05 -6.91 -13.17
C ILE A 320 -16.58 -6.89 -14.63
N ARG A 321 -16.24 -8.05 -15.20
CA ARG A 321 -15.76 -8.14 -16.59
C ARG A 321 -16.84 -7.85 -17.62
N GLU A 322 -18.11 -8.15 -17.32
CA GLU A 322 -19.23 -7.78 -18.17
C GLU A 322 -19.42 -6.26 -18.21
N ALA A 323 -19.27 -5.58 -17.06
CA ALA A 323 -19.37 -4.12 -16.98
C ALA A 323 -18.11 -3.39 -17.45
N MET A 324 -16.92 -3.98 -17.20
CA MET A 324 -15.61 -3.40 -17.49
C MET A 324 -14.69 -4.49 -18.10
N PRO A 325 -14.76 -4.73 -19.43
CA PRO A 325 -14.00 -5.80 -20.08
C PRO A 325 -12.48 -5.65 -19.99
N ASP A 326 -11.98 -4.44 -19.77
CA ASP A 326 -10.57 -4.11 -19.62
C ASP A 326 -10.07 -4.17 -18.18
N ALA A 327 -10.94 -4.49 -17.20
CA ALA A 327 -10.61 -4.48 -15.79
C ALA A 327 -9.46 -5.45 -15.46
N GLN A 328 -8.42 -4.92 -14.82
CA GLN A 328 -7.31 -5.71 -14.29
C GLN A 328 -7.56 -6.02 -12.82
N ILE A 329 -7.66 -7.31 -12.51
CA ILE A 329 -8.01 -7.79 -11.17
C ILE A 329 -6.82 -8.52 -10.59
N SER A 330 -6.32 -8.01 -9.46
CA SER A 330 -5.30 -8.68 -8.64
C SER A 330 -5.92 -9.29 -7.38
N THR A 331 -5.21 -10.23 -6.76
CA THR A 331 -5.72 -10.95 -5.59
C THR A 331 -4.62 -11.25 -4.57
N ASP A 332 -5.04 -11.62 -3.34
CA ASP A 332 -4.20 -12.26 -2.33
C ASP A 332 -4.59 -13.72 -2.17
N ILE A 333 -3.62 -14.62 -2.09
CA ILE A 333 -3.82 -16.05 -1.82
C ILE A 333 -2.85 -16.50 -0.72
N ILE A 334 -3.38 -17.22 0.27
CA ILE A 334 -2.61 -17.80 1.36
C ILE A 334 -2.56 -19.32 1.16
N VAL A 335 -1.37 -19.86 1.02
CA VAL A 335 -1.10 -21.30 0.89
C VAL A 335 -0.69 -21.87 2.23
N GLY A 336 -1.09 -23.11 2.53
CA GLY A 336 -0.74 -23.78 3.77
C GLY A 336 -1.48 -23.25 4.99
N PHE A 337 -2.68 -22.70 4.80
CA PHE A 337 -3.54 -22.37 5.95
C PHE A 337 -3.79 -23.64 6.79
N PRO A 338 -3.80 -23.56 8.14
CA PRO A 338 -3.96 -24.72 9.00
C PRO A 338 -5.11 -25.65 8.59
N GLY A 339 -4.78 -26.93 8.42
CA GLY A 339 -5.70 -27.96 7.97
C GLY A 339 -6.00 -27.99 6.49
N GLU A 340 -5.32 -27.20 5.63
CA GLU A 340 -5.44 -27.28 4.18
C GLU A 340 -4.97 -28.64 3.66
N THR A 341 -5.85 -29.34 2.92
CA THR A 341 -5.51 -30.61 2.26
C THR A 341 -5.04 -30.38 0.82
N GLU A 342 -4.57 -31.43 0.12
CA GLU A 342 -4.24 -31.33 -1.29
C GLU A 342 -5.47 -31.01 -2.14
N GLU A 343 -6.63 -31.59 -1.79
CA GLU A 343 -7.90 -31.33 -2.48
C GLU A 343 -8.31 -29.85 -2.37
N ASP A 344 -8.14 -29.24 -1.20
CA ASP A 344 -8.40 -27.81 -0.99
C ASP A 344 -7.48 -26.94 -1.85
N PHE A 345 -6.21 -27.34 -1.93
CA PHE A 345 -5.25 -26.64 -2.75
C PHE A 345 -5.57 -26.77 -4.24
N GLN A 346 -6.00 -27.95 -4.71
CA GLN A 346 -6.47 -28.13 -6.09
C GLN A 346 -7.70 -27.27 -6.41
N GLU A 347 -8.64 -27.10 -5.48
CA GLU A 347 -9.75 -26.15 -5.62
C GLU A 347 -9.24 -24.72 -5.78
N THR A 348 -8.17 -24.35 -5.05
CA THR A 348 -7.56 -23.02 -5.18
C THR A 348 -6.94 -22.82 -6.55
N LEU A 349 -6.19 -23.80 -7.08
CA LEU A 349 -5.64 -23.74 -8.45
C LEU A 349 -6.75 -23.59 -9.49
N ARG A 350 -7.83 -24.40 -9.39
CA ARG A 350 -8.98 -24.30 -10.29
C ARG A 350 -9.63 -22.91 -10.28
N VAL A 351 -9.81 -22.31 -9.11
CA VAL A 351 -10.38 -20.97 -9.02
C VAL A 351 -9.44 -19.92 -9.63
N VAL A 352 -8.12 -20.07 -9.48
CA VAL A 352 -7.13 -19.16 -10.09
C VAL A 352 -7.15 -19.29 -11.63
N GLU A 353 -7.22 -20.51 -12.16
CA GLU A 353 -7.37 -20.76 -13.60
C GLU A 353 -8.63 -20.11 -14.18
N GLU A 354 -9.77 -20.26 -13.48
CA GLU A 354 -11.06 -19.69 -13.92
C GLU A 354 -11.08 -18.16 -13.75
N ALA A 355 -10.54 -17.66 -12.63
CA ALA A 355 -10.52 -16.24 -12.31
C ALA A 355 -9.58 -15.44 -13.23
N ARG A 356 -8.49 -16.04 -13.76
CA ARG A 356 -7.53 -15.35 -14.64
C ARG A 356 -7.08 -14.01 -14.08
N PHE A 357 -6.53 -14.02 -12.86
CA PHE A 357 -6.05 -12.78 -12.23
C PHE A 357 -4.90 -12.16 -13.03
N ALA A 358 -4.92 -10.84 -13.16
CA ALA A 358 -3.82 -10.08 -13.78
C ALA A 358 -2.51 -10.24 -12.99
N SER A 359 -2.63 -10.32 -11.66
CA SER A 359 -1.53 -10.67 -10.76
C SER A 359 -2.07 -11.24 -9.46
N ALA A 360 -1.25 -12.01 -8.72
CA ALA A 360 -1.58 -12.46 -7.38
C ALA A 360 -0.40 -12.23 -6.44
N PHE A 361 -0.71 -11.73 -5.24
CA PHE A 361 0.22 -11.76 -4.12
C PHE A 361 0.01 -13.09 -3.39
N THR A 362 0.98 -13.98 -3.53
CA THR A 362 0.95 -15.31 -2.93
C THR A 362 1.75 -15.31 -1.63
N PHE A 363 1.15 -15.84 -0.58
CA PHE A 363 1.74 -15.89 0.76
C PHE A 363 1.73 -17.32 1.28
N ILE A 364 2.81 -17.76 1.87
CA ILE A 364 2.81 -18.90 2.78
C ILE A 364 2.16 -18.43 4.09
N TYR A 365 1.22 -19.24 4.63
CA TYR A 365 0.63 -18.92 5.93
C TYR A 365 1.71 -18.80 7.00
N SER A 366 1.68 -17.70 7.72
CA SER A 366 2.59 -17.44 8.84
C SER A 366 1.79 -17.18 10.12
N PRO A 367 1.95 -17.99 11.18
CA PRO A 367 1.21 -17.85 12.42
C PRO A 367 1.42 -16.46 13.04
N ARG A 368 0.33 -15.83 13.46
CA ARG A 368 0.37 -14.55 14.18
C ARG A 368 -0.08 -14.78 15.62
N PRO A 369 0.79 -14.58 16.62
CA PRO A 369 0.42 -14.76 18.01
C PRO A 369 -0.85 -13.97 18.38
N GLY A 370 -1.79 -14.64 19.07
CA GLY A 370 -3.07 -14.04 19.44
C GLY A 370 -4.17 -14.16 18.38
N THR A 371 -3.91 -14.82 17.25
CA THR A 371 -4.95 -15.15 16.25
C THR A 371 -5.39 -16.61 16.41
N PRO A 372 -6.69 -16.94 16.19
CA PRO A 372 -7.16 -18.33 16.30
C PRO A 372 -6.42 -19.33 15.42
N ALA A 373 -6.01 -18.93 14.22
CA ALA A 373 -5.29 -19.81 13.29
C ALA A 373 -3.87 -20.16 13.75
N ALA A 374 -3.26 -19.34 14.61
CA ALA A 374 -1.94 -19.63 15.18
C ALA A 374 -1.94 -20.82 16.14
N GLU A 375 -3.11 -21.12 16.74
CA GLU A 375 -3.29 -22.23 17.69
C GLU A 375 -3.71 -23.56 17.00
N MET A 376 -3.93 -23.53 15.67
CA MET A 376 -4.30 -24.72 14.89
C MET A 376 -3.04 -25.51 14.48
N GLU A 377 -3.23 -26.81 14.18
CA GLU A 377 -2.17 -27.64 13.64
C GLU A 377 -1.69 -27.14 12.27
N GLN A 378 -0.39 -26.87 12.15
CA GLN A 378 0.20 -26.30 10.95
C GLN A 378 0.45 -27.37 9.90
N VAL A 379 0.33 -26.99 8.61
CA VAL A 379 0.70 -27.86 7.49
C VAL A 379 2.23 -28.00 7.44
N PRO A 380 2.80 -29.19 7.18
CA PRO A 380 4.25 -29.36 7.04
C PRO A 380 4.86 -28.42 5.98
N HIS A 381 6.03 -27.85 6.30
CA HIS A 381 6.66 -26.81 5.51
C HIS A 381 6.97 -27.24 4.05
N ASP A 382 7.45 -28.47 3.88
CA ASP A 382 7.75 -29.05 2.56
C ASP A 382 6.51 -29.16 1.68
N VAL A 383 5.36 -29.54 2.24
CA VAL A 383 4.07 -29.56 1.55
C VAL A 383 3.63 -28.15 1.14
N VAL A 384 3.78 -27.19 2.05
CA VAL A 384 3.40 -25.80 1.78
C VAL A 384 4.29 -25.21 0.70
N GLN A 385 5.60 -25.49 0.73
CA GLN A 385 6.55 -25.01 -0.27
C GLN A 385 6.23 -25.55 -1.68
N ASP A 386 5.94 -26.85 -1.80
CA ASP A 386 5.52 -27.44 -3.08
C ASP A 386 4.26 -26.77 -3.63
N ARG A 387 3.24 -26.58 -2.79
CA ARG A 387 2.00 -25.91 -3.19
C ARG A 387 2.24 -24.47 -3.61
N PHE A 388 3.08 -23.74 -2.86
CA PHE A 388 3.42 -22.37 -3.17
C PHE A 388 4.08 -22.24 -4.56
N GLU A 389 5.05 -23.10 -4.87
CA GLU A 389 5.75 -23.11 -6.16
C GLU A 389 4.79 -23.42 -7.32
N ARG A 390 3.88 -24.38 -7.15
CA ARG A 390 2.85 -24.72 -8.15
C ARG A 390 1.88 -23.58 -8.41
N LEU A 391 1.43 -22.88 -7.35
CA LEU A 391 0.54 -21.73 -7.48
C LEU A 391 1.24 -20.56 -8.17
N VAL A 392 2.49 -20.27 -7.80
CA VAL A 392 3.29 -19.21 -8.42
C VAL A 392 3.49 -19.49 -9.90
N ALA A 393 3.87 -20.72 -10.27
CA ALA A 393 4.05 -21.10 -11.68
C ALA A 393 2.77 -20.93 -12.51
N LEU A 394 1.61 -21.35 -11.98
CA LEU A 394 0.32 -21.14 -12.64
C LEU A 394 0.01 -19.64 -12.84
N GLN A 395 0.17 -18.85 -11.80
CA GLN A 395 -0.14 -17.42 -11.85
C GLN A 395 0.83 -16.66 -12.78
N GLU A 396 2.11 -17.02 -12.81
CA GLU A 396 3.07 -16.42 -13.74
C GLU A 396 2.67 -16.66 -15.21
N CYS A 397 2.24 -17.88 -15.56
CA CYS A 397 1.69 -18.15 -16.88
C CYS A 397 0.48 -17.26 -17.22
N ILE A 398 -0.47 -17.14 -16.29
CA ILE A 398 -1.67 -16.32 -16.48
C ILE A 398 -1.29 -14.83 -16.64
N THR A 399 -0.36 -14.34 -15.82
CA THR A 399 0.12 -12.95 -15.87
C THR A 399 0.79 -12.66 -17.22
N GLU A 400 1.65 -13.56 -17.70
CA GLU A 400 2.32 -13.40 -18.99
C GLU A 400 1.31 -13.38 -20.15
N GLU A 401 0.34 -14.30 -20.16
CA GLU A 401 -0.72 -14.33 -21.17
C GLU A 401 -1.55 -13.03 -21.16
N ASN A 402 -1.88 -12.53 -19.96
CA ASN A 402 -2.62 -11.29 -19.83
C ASN A 402 -1.83 -10.09 -20.35
N LEU A 403 -0.54 -9.95 -19.98
CA LEU A 403 0.29 -8.83 -20.43
C LEU A 403 0.51 -8.85 -21.93
N LYS A 404 0.66 -10.02 -22.56
CA LYS A 404 0.75 -10.14 -24.02
C LYS A 404 -0.45 -9.57 -24.77
N THR A 405 -1.63 -9.51 -24.14
CA THR A 405 -2.81 -8.89 -24.76
C THR A 405 -2.69 -7.38 -24.97
N PHE A 406 -1.73 -6.74 -24.34
CA PHE A 406 -1.47 -5.31 -24.51
C PHE A 406 -0.57 -4.99 -25.71
N GLU A 407 0.17 -5.96 -26.25
CA GLU A 407 1.05 -5.72 -27.39
C GLU A 407 0.27 -5.18 -28.61
N GLY A 408 0.78 -4.10 -29.19
CA GLY A 408 0.15 -3.40 -30.31
C GLY A 408 -1.00 -2.46 -29.91
N ARG A 409 -1.36 -2.36 -28.63
CA ARG A 409 -2.38 -1.41 -28.16
C ARG A 409 -1.75 -0.10 -27.72
N ASP A 410 -2.50 0.99 -27.90
CA ASP A 410 -2.17 2.28 -27.31
C ASP A 410 -2.63 2.31 -25.84
N VAL A 411 -1.76 2.72 -24.95
CA VAL A 411 -2.04 2.86 -23.49
C VAL A 411 -1.72 4.28 -23.05
N GLU A 412 -2.56 4.83 -22.17
CA GLU A 412 -2.31 6.11 -21.51
C GLU A 412 -1.62 5.85 -20.16
N VAL A 413 -0.39 6.32 -20.04
CA VAL A 413 0.50 6.12 -18.90
C VAL A 413 0.67 7.43 -18.13
N MET A 414 0.29 7.47 -16.87
CA MET A 414 0.66 8.57 -15.96
C MET A 414 2.09 8.34 -15.48
N VAL A 415 2.97 9.30 -15.73
CA VAL A 415 4.37 9.27 -15.26
C VAL A 415 4.40 9.45 -13.75
N THR A 416 4.97 8.48 -13.04
CA THR A 416 4.96 8.45 -11.56
C THR A 416 6.28 8.85 -10.92
N GLY A 417 7.30 9.21 -11.71
CA GLY A 417 8.64 9.56 -11.23
C GLY A 417 9.47 8.35 -10.76
N ALA A 418 8.86 7.15 -10.69
CA ALA A 418 9.62 5.93 -10.45
C ALA A 418 10.45 5.63 -11.69
N SER A 419 11.78 5.75 -11.62
CA SER A 419 12.65 5.35 -12.71
C SER A 419 12.98 3.86 -12.59
N GLY A 420 12.82 3.11 -13.70
CA GLY A 420 13.38 1.78 -13.79
C GLY A 420 14.92 1.83 -13.72
N LYS A 421 15.56 0.78 -13.21
CA LYS A 421 17.03 0.71 -13.10
C LYS A 421 17.81 1.04 -14.39
N LYS A 422 17.13 0.94 -15.54
CA LYS A 422 17.71 1.17 -16.88
C LYS A 422 17.11 2.38 -17.60
N ASP A 423 16.13 3.07 -17.03
CA ASP A 423 15.39 4.12 -17.73
C ASP A 423 16.30 5.25 -18.24
N ALA A 424 17.19 5.74 -17.39
CA ALA A 424 18.18 6.75 -17.78
C ALA A 424 19.10 6.31 -18.95
N ALA A 425 19.48 5.03 -18.95
CA ALA A 425 20.35 4.48 -20.01
C ALA A 425 19.58 4.14 -21.30
N THR A 426 18.27 3.95 -21.21
CA THR A 426 17.40 3.55 -22.35
C THR A 426 16.50 4.69 -22.81
N HIS A 427 16.67 5.90 -22.30
CA HIS A 427 15.85 7.07 -22.62
C HIS A 427 14.35 6.81 -22.46
N ARG A 428 13.96 6.26 -21.29
CA ARG A 428 12.59 5.90 -20.95
C ARG A 428 12.09 6.65 -19.71
N VAL A 429 10.79 6.84 -19.64
CA VAL A 429 10.07 7.22 -18.42
C VAL A 429 9.22 6.04 -17.94
N THR A 430 9.00 5.97 -16.65
CA THR A 430 8.18 4.92 -16.05
C THR A 430 6.90 5.51 -15.48
N GLY A 431 5.79 4.80 -15.70
CA GLY A 431 4.50 5.17 -15.15
C GLY A 431 3.55 3.98 -15.08
N ARG A 432 2.29 4.28 -14.77
CA ARG A 432 1.22 3.28 -14.76
C ARG A 432 0.13 3.65 -15.74
N GLU A 433 -0.32 2.66 -16.51
CA GLU A 433 -1.51 2.84 -17.30
C GLU A 433 -2.78 2.80 -16.41
N LYS A 434 -3.97 3.11 -16.97
CA LYS A 434 -5.21 3.30 -16.19
C LYS A 434 -5.61 2.08 -15.35
N THR A 435 -5.29 0.85 -15.77
CA THR A 435 -5.59 -0.38 -15.03
C THR A 435 -4.47 -0.81 -14.07
N GLY A 436 -3.45 0.05 -13.91
CA GLY A 436 -2.40 -0.10 -12.89
C GLY A 436 -1.16 -0.86 -13.35
N VAL A 437 -1.13 -1.37 -14.59
CA VAL A 437 0.03 -2.07 -15.14
C VAL A 437 1.20 -1.09 -15.28
N LEU A 438 2.38 -1.53 -14.86
CA LEU A 438 3.62 -0.77 -14.98
C LEU A 438 4.07 -0.72 -16.44
N VAL A 439 4.39 0.47 -16.93
CA VAL A 439 4.85 0.70 -18.30
C VAL A 439 6.13 1.52 -18.32
N HIS A 440 7.13 1.05 -19.06
CA HIS A 440 8.32 1.81 -19.41
C HIS A 440 8.14 2.36 -20.83
N VAL A 441 8.07 3.68 -20.95
CA VAL A 441 7.80 4.36 -22.23
C VAL A 441 9.09 4.96 -22.76
N GLY A 442 9.51 4.53 -23.95
CA GLY A 442 10.61 5.13 -24.70
C GLY A 442 10.20 6.52 -25.23
N VAL A 443 11.04 7.51 -25.01
CA VAL A 443 10.84 8.86 -25.52
C VAL A 443 11.55 8.98 -26.87
N PRO A 444 10.83 9.31 -27.97
CA PRO A 444 11.43 9.45 -29.30
C PRO A 444 12.53 10.52 -29.32
N GLU A 445 13.51 10.34 -30.20
CA GLU A 445 14.60 11.29 -30.35
C GLU A 445 14.08 12.69 -30.74
N GLY A 446 14.49 13.71 -29.99
CA GLY A 446 14.05 15.10 -30.17
C GLY A 446 12.82 15.52 -29.39
N GLU A 447 12.10 14.56 -28.78
CA GLU A 447 10.98 14.88 -27.90
C GLU A 447 11.48 15.22 -26.47
N PRO A 448 10.82 16.15 -25.76
CA PRO A 448 11.17 16.45 -24.38
C PRO A 448 10.79 15.29 -23.44
N MET A 449 11.61 15.07 -22.40
CA MET A 449 11.31 14.08 -21.38
C MET A 449 10.05 14.45 -20.59
N PRO A 450 9.01 13.60 -20.57
CA PRO A 450 7.82 13.82 -19.76
C PRO A 450 8.16 13.94 -18.28
N GLN A 451 7.45 14.83 -17.58
CA GLN A 451 7.62 15.08 -16.17
C GLN A 451 6.67 14.20 -15.35
N MET A 452 6.95 14.07 -14.04
CA MET A 452 6.05 13.42 -13.11
C MET A 452 4.67 14.09 -13.13
N GLY A 453 3.60 13.30 -13.32
CA GLY A 453 2.23 13.76 -13.45
C GLY A 453 1.78 13.98 -14.90
N ASP A 454 2.69 13.96 -15.89
CA ASP A 454 2.31 13.95 -17.30
C ASP A 454 1.65 12.63 -17.70
N PHE A 455 0.79 12.69 -18.69
CA PHE A 455 0.17 11.51 -19.31
C PHE A 455 0.79 11.27 -20.69
N VAL A 456 1.33 10.08 -20.89
CA VAL A 456 1.92 9.68 -22.17
C VAL A 456 1.06 8.60 -22.79
N THR A 457 0.51 8.85 -23.98
CA THR A 457 -0.13 7.81 -24.79
C THR A 457 0.91 7.21 -25.71
N ALA A 458 1.14 5.90 -25.59
CA ALA A 458 2.15 5.21 -26.40
C ALA A 458 1.70 3.79 -26.77
N THR A 459 2.12 3.33 -27.95
CA THR A 459 1.89 1.94 -28.40
C THR A 459 2.80 0.97 -27.68
N VAL A 460 2.22 -0.05 -27.04
CA VAL A 460 2.97 -1.12 -26.38
C VAL A 460 3.67 -1.98 -27.43
N THR A 461 4.99 -2.10 -27.33
CA THR A 461 5.83 -2.84 -28.25
C THR A 461 6.24 -4.23 -27.75
N HIS A 462 6.26 -4.39 -26.42
CA HIS A 462 6.65 -5.66 -25.81
C HIS A 462 6.05 -5.84 -24.41
N ALA A 463 5.60 -7.05 -24.11
CA ALA A 463 5.17 -7.46 -22.76
C ALA A 463 6.32 -8.19 -22.05
N GLY A 464 6.83 -7.60 -20.97
CA GLY A 464 7.74 -8.25 -20.03
C GLY A 464 6.99 -9.19 -19.07
N ARG A 465 7.70 -9.77 -18.09
CA ARG A 465 7.06 -10.66 -17.10
C ARG A 465 6.06 -9.95 -16.20
N HIS A 466 6.35 -8.70 -15.81
CA HIS A 466 5.55 -7.93 -14.83
C HIS A 466 5.32 -6.49 -15.25
N ASN A 467 5.70 -6.11 -16.45
CA ASN A 467 5.63 -4.76 -16.98
C ASN A 467 5.45 -4.77 -18.50
N LEU A 468 5.07 -3.63 -19.03
CA LEU A 468 5.01 -3.37 -20.45
C LEU A 468 6.16 -2.47 -20.87
N ILE A 469 6.59 -2.61 -22.11
CA ILE A 469 7.52 -1.70 -22.77
C ILE A 469 6.77 -1.07 -23.94
N ALA A 470 6.77 0.25 -24.00
CA ALA A 470 6.22 1.01 -25.09
C ALA A 470 7.36 1.87 -25.67
N ASP A 471 8.05 1.33 -26.68
CA ASP A 471 9.07 2.06 -27.44
C ASP A 471 8.49 2.42 -28.82
N PRO A 472 7.62 3.45 -28.90
CA PRO A 472 6.91 3.77 -30.11
C PRO A 472 7.86 4.26 -31.20
N ASN A 473 7.60 3.81 -32.42
CA ASN A 473 8.21 4.37 -33.62
C ASN A 473 7.15 5.13 -34.43
N PRO A 474 7.07 6.47 -34.31
CA PRO A 474 6.08 7.28 -35.04
C PRO A 474 6.21 7.17 -36.55
N GLU A 475 7.41 6.97 -37.09
CA GLU A 475 7.63 6.78 -38.54
C GLU A 475 7.00 5.45 -39.04
N ALA A 476 6.85 4.47 -38.15
CA ALA A 476 6.14 3.23 -38.43
C ALA A 476 4.63 3.29 -38.12
N GLY A 477 4.10 4.48 -37.78
CA GLY A 477 2.69 4.71 -37.49
C GLY A 477 2.27 4.31 -36.08
N GLN A 478 3.20 4.14 -35.14
CA GLN A 478 2.92 3.90 -33.72
C GLN A 478 2.68 5.24 -32.99
N THR A 479 1.83 5.18 -31.97
CA THR A 479 1.41 6.38 -31.23
C THR A 479 2.46 6.80 -30.20
N TYR A 480 2.78 8.10 -30.14
CA TYR A 480 3.41 8.77 -29.02
C TYR A 480 2.81 10.18 -28.88
N ALA A 481 2.25 10.49 -27.73
CA ALA A 481 1.69 11.81 -27.43
C ALA A 481 1.79 12.11 -25.93
N VAL A 482 2.11 13.35 -25.58
CA VAL A 482 2.20 13.80 -24.18
C VAL A 482 1.10 14.82 -23.88
N ARG A 483 0.44 14.65 -22.74
CA ARG A 483 -0.53 15.59 -22.14
C ARG A 483 -0.03 15.98 -20.75
N HIS A 484 0.13 17.25 -20.50
CA HIS A 484 0.61 17.82 -19.24
C HIS A 484 -0.49 17.99 -18.19
#